data_cf9befba494ab0381ccbd417d2fb21f0
#
_entry.id   cf9befba494ab0381ccbd417d2fb21f0
#
_cell.length_a   1.000
_cell.length_b   1.000
_cell.length_c   1.000
_cell.angle_alpha   90.00
_cell.angle_beta   90.00
_cell.angle_gamma   90.00
#
_symmetry.space_group_name_H-M   'P 1'
#
loop_
_entity.id
_entity.type
_entity.pdbx_description
1 polymer ?
#
loop_
_entity_poly.entity_id
_entity_poly.type
_entity_poly.pdbx_seq_one_letter_code
_entity_poly.pdbx_strand_id
1 'polypeptide(L)'
;MEPEFLSMLGFTYKEAEVYLRYVLDTYTEGQDRFDDVWQLIVNNYDGYRFLPEAEPLFNSTILTYFFKKFAFRKGGIPSELVDENLRTDIGWIRHLTLSLENAKEMQDALVIDDELSYNVSDLSSKFNKRKFFDKSIYPVSLFYLGMTTLRSNYRMVLPNLTIRSIYMDYYNEMNHIEGNAQRYVPTYERFTEERRFEPLVQNYFEQYLGQFPAQVFDKINENFIRCSFFELCSRYLSSCYTFAIEQNNSAGRSDFEMTGIPGTDYYKDDRLAEFKYFKAKEAERMLALSDPR
;
A
#
# COMPACT_ATOMS: atom_id res chain seq x y z
N MET A 1 13.02 20.62 11.46
CA MET A 1 11.65 21.20 11.41
C MET A 1 11.22 21.36 12.87
N GLU A 2 10.64 22.47 13.22
CA GLU A 2 10.18 22.70 14.59
C GLU A 2 8.82 22.00 14.79
N PRO A 3 8.60 21.29 15.93
CA PRO A 3 7.37 20.51 16.16
C PRO A 3 6.08 21.32 16.02
N GLU A 4 6.13 22.61 16.27
CA GLU A 4 5.00 23.52 16.21
C GLU A 4 4.38 23.69 14.81
N PHE A 5 5.13 23.39 13.75
CA PHE A 5 4.70 23.57 12.36
C PHE A 5 4.33 22.25 11.65
N LEU A 6 4.39 21.11 12.35
CA LEU A 6 4.15 19.81 11.73
C LEU A 6 2.74 19.69 11.16
N SER A 7 1.72 20.17 11.89
CA SER A 7 0.32 20.12 11.45
C SER A 7 0.02 20.96 10.21
N MET A 8 0.95 21.81 9.77
CA MET A 8 0.79 22.56 8.51
C MET A 8 1.08 21.72 7.27
N LEU A 9 1.64 20.51 7.43
CA LEU A 9 2.09 19.67 6.32
C LEU A 9 1.07 18.61 5.89
N GLY A 10 0.00 18.44 6.68
CA GLY A 10 -1.04 17.46 6.40
C GLY A 10 -2.22 17.62 7.35
N PHE A 11 -3.26 16.81 7.21
CA PHE A 11 -4.36 16.78 8.16
C PHE A 11 -4.01 15.90 9.35
N THR A 12 -4.33 16.40 10.54
CA THR A 12 -4.35 15.60 11.77
C THR A 12 -5.54 14.64 11.76
N TYR A 13 -5.49 13.59 12.61
CA TYR A 13 -6.63 12.68 12.80
C TYR A 13 -7.92 13.43 13.13
N LYS A 14 -7.85 14.40 14.02
CA LYS A 14 -9.02 15.19 14.43
C LYS A 14 -9.61 16.00 13.27
N GLU A 15 -8.78 16.63 12.44
CA GLU A 15 -9.24 17.40 11.29
C GLU A 15 -9.86 16.48 10.23
N ALA A 16 -9.22 15.35 9.93
CA ALA A 16 -9.73 14.36 9.00
C ALA A 16 -11.08 13.76 9.48
N GLU A 17 -11.20 13.44 10.77
CA GLU A 17 -12.45 12.98 11.38
C GLU A 17 -13.58 13.99 11.24
N VAL A 18 -13.33 15.24 11.61
CA VAL A 18 -14.33 16.32 11.51
C VAL A 18 -14.79 16.48 10.06
N TYR A 19 -13.85 16.42 9.10
CA TYR A 19 -14.19 16.58 7.69
C TYR A 19 -14.96 15.37 7.16
N LEU A 20 -14.59 14.15 7.55
CA LEU A 20 -15.34 12.94 7.18
C LEU A 20 -16.79 13.00 7.69
N ARG A 21 -16.99 13.34 8.96
CA ARG A 21 -18.35 13.49 9.53
C ARG A 21 -19.18 14.51 8.76
N TYR A 22 -18.61 15.66 8.46
CA TYR A 22 -19.27 16.68 7.65
C TYR A 22 -19.68 16.16 6.27
N VAL A 23 -18.82 15.42 5.59
CA VAL A 23 -19.11 14.86 4.26
C VAL A 23 -20.18 13.77 4.35
N LEU A 24 -20.12 12.90 5.35
CA LEU A 24 -21.13 11.87 5.58
C LEU A 24 -22.50 12.50 5.87
N ASP A 25 -22.58 13.41 6.79
CA ASP A 25 -23.84 14.11 7.14
C ASP A 25 -24.46 14.85 5.95
N THR A 26 -23.62 15.39 5.08
CA THR A 26 -24.08 16.19 3.93
C THR A 26 -24.53 15.33 2.76
N TYR A 27 -23.88 14.17 2.51
CA TYR A 27 -24.02 13.44 1.24
C TYR A 27 -24.51 12.01 1.35
N THR A 28 -24.63 11.40 2.56
CA THR A 28 -24.98 9.98 2.71
C THR A 28 -26.34 9.67 3.31
N GLU A 29 -27.23 10.66 3.45
CA GLU A 29 -28.62 10.49 3.92
C GLU A 29 -28.75 9.71 5.25
N GLY A 30 -27.81 9.92 6.20
CA GLY A 30 -27.90 9.38 7.57
C GLY A 30 -27.50 7.90 7.72
N GLN A 31 -26.85 7.30 6.74
CA GLN A 31 -26.22 5.99 6.92
C GLN A 31 -24.97 6.12 7.78
N ASP A 32 -24.96 5.38 8.89
CA ASP A 32 -23.76 5.28 9.72
C ASP A 32 -22.71 4.39 9.02
N ARG A 33 -21.80 5.04 8.32
CA ARG A 33 -20.70 4.43 7.58
C ARG A 33 -19.34 4.97 8.01
N PHE A 34 -19.34 5.63 9.17
CA PHE A 34 -18.13 6.31 9.62
C PHE A 34 -16.96 5.36 9.76
N ASP A 35 -17.14 4.25 10.47
CA ASP A 35 -16.03 3.34 10.77
C ASP A 35 -15.46 2.69 9.51
N ASP A 36 -16.31 2.26 8.57
CA ASP A 36 -15.89 1.66 7.30
C ASP A 36 -15.05 2.64 6.47
N VAL A 37 -15.54 3.89 6.33
CA VAL A 37 -14.84 4.90 5.54
C VAL A 37 -13.62 5.41 6.29
N TRP A 38 -13.69 5.53 7.62
CA TRP A 38 -12.55 5.93 8.45
C TRP A 38 -11.39 4.96 8.31
N GLN A 39 -11.65 3.66 8.45
CA GLN A 39 -10.62 2.64 8.29
C GLN A 39 -10.00 2.67 6.89
N LEU A 40 -10.81 2.85 5.85
CA LEU A 40 -10.32 2.98 4.48
C LEU A 40 -9.37 4.17 4.33
N ILE A 41 -9.73 5.36 4.82
CA ILE A 41 -8.88 6.55 4.67
C ILE A 41 -7.61 6.47 5.54
N VAL A 42 -7.67 5.86 6.71
CA VAL A 42 -6.50 5.62 7.55
C VAL A 42 -5.53 4.70 6.82
N ASN A 43 -5.99 3.56 6.32
CA ASN A 43 -5.13 2.60 5.63
C ASN A 43 -4.47 3.16 4.36
N ASN A 44 -5.16 4.04 3.65
CA ASN A 44 -4.71 4.50 2.34
C ASN A 44 -3.98 5.84 2.35
N TYR A 45 -4.21 6.72 3.35
CA TYR A 45 -3.76 8.11 3.25
C TYR A 45 -3.02 8.64 4.48
N ASP A 46 -3.02 7.90 5.58
CA ASP A 46 -2.29 8.22 6.80
C ASP A 46 -0.80 7.85 6.72
N GLY A 47 -0.10 8.00 7.82
CA GLY A 47 1.24 7.46 8.06
C GLY A 47 2.39 8.42 7.79
N TYR A 48 2.15 9.66 7.40
CA TYR A 48 3.20 10.63 7.13
C TYR A 48 3.77 11.24 8.41
N ARG A 49 5.04 10.98 8.70
CA ARG A 49 5.78 11.55 9.83
C ARG A 49 6.96 12.37 9.32
N PHE A 50 7.02 13.62 9.75
CA PHE A 50 8.10 14.55 9.44
C PHE A 50 9.16 14.63 10.54
N LEU A 51 8.84 14.07 11.71
CA LEU A 51 9.76 13.74 12.81
C LEU A 51 9.40 12.31 13.28
N PRO A 52 10.38 11.48 13.67
CA PRO A 52 10.13 10.10 14.08
C PRO A 52 9.14 9.95 15.24
N GLU A 53 9.19 10.87 16.19
CA GLU A 53 8.38 10.86 17.41
C GLU A 53 7.03 11.59 17.23
N ALA A 54 6.79 12.21 16.06
CA ALA A 54 5.55 12.95 15.82
C ALA A 54 4.38 12.01 15.51
N GLU A 55 3.19 12.46 15.85
CA GLU A 55 1.96 11.82 15.38
C GLU A 55 1.91 11.80 13.85
N PRO A 56 1.41 10.71 13.26
CA PRO A 56 1.26 10.64 11.82
C PRO A 56 0.20 11.64 11.33
N LEU A 57 0.38 12.07 10.09
CA LEU A 57 -0.54 12.97 9.40
C LEU A 57 -1.06 12.30 8.12
N PHE A 58 -2.25 12.69 7.73
CA PHE A 58 -2.78 12.36 6.42
C PHE A 58 -2.16 13.28 5.35
N ASN A 59 -1.85 12.71 4.20
CA ASN A 59 -1.49 13.52 3.04
C ASN A 59 -2.69 14.36 2.59
N SER A 60 -2.57 15.67 2.69
CA SER A 60 -3.66 16.60 2.41
C SER A 60 -4.16 16.53 0.97
N THR A 61 -3.29 16.35 0.01
CA THR A 61 -3.63 16.30 -1.42
C THR A 61 -4.46 15.06 -1.73
N ILE A 62 -4.02 13.89 -1.28
CA ILE A 62 -4.68 12.61 -1.58
C ILE A 62 -6.00 12.51 -0.81
N LEU A 63 -6.00 12.90 0.46
CA LEU A 63 -7.22 12.87 1.27
C LEU A 63 -8.30 13.83 0.73
N THR A 64 -7.91 15.03 0.30
CA THR A 64 -8.85 15.99 -0.32
C THR A 64 -9.40 15.44 -1.64
N TYR A 65 -8.58 14.77 -2.44
CA TYR A 65 -9.05 14.11 -3.66
C TYR A 65 -10.11 13.04 -3.35
N PHE A 66 -9.83 12.17 -2.36
CA PHE A 66 -10.80 11.17 -1.91
C PHE A 66 -12.12 11.80 -1.50
N PHE A 67 -12.12 12.77 -0.61
CA PHE A 67 -13.34 13.44 -0.14
C PHE A 67 -14.13 14.10 -1.28
N LYS A 68 -13.44 14.71 -2.22
CA LYS A 68 -14.10 15.30 -3.41
C LYS A 68 -14.80 14.22 -4.25
N LYS A 69 -14.15 13.10 -4.50
CA LYS A 69 -14.76 11.98 -5.25
C LYS A 69 -15.88 11.31 -4.47
N PHE A 70 -15.70 11.10 -3.18
CA PHE A 70 -16.70 10.52 -2.28
C PHE A 70 -17.97 11.36 -2.21
N ALA A 71 -17.82 12.68 -2.04
CA ALA A 71 -18.94 13.64 -2.06
C ALA A 71 -19.65 13.65 -3.43
N PHE A 72 -18.89 13.68 -4.53
CA PHE A 72 -19.47 13.65 -5.89
C PHE A 72 -20.29 12.36 -6.14
N ARG A 73 -19.86 11.23 -5.58
CA ARG A 73 -20.56 9.94 -5.66
C ARG A 73 -21.63 9.77 -4.57
N LYS A 74 -22.01 10.84 -3.86
CA LYS A 74 -23.00 10.81 -2.77
C LYS A 74 -22.71 9.74 -1.71
N GLY A 75 -21.45 9.64 -1.29
CA GLY A 75 -20.98 8.65 -0.31
C GLY A 75 -20.63 7.28 -0.90
N GLY A 76 -20.63 7.12 -2.21
CA GLY A 76 -20.07 5.93 -2.86
C GLY A 76 -18.53 5.95 -2.84
N ILE A 77 -17.93 4.84 -2.41
CA ILE A 77 -16.47 4.68 -2.40
C ILE A 77 -15.96 4.74 -3.85
N PRO A 78 -14.98 5.60 -4.15
CA PRO A 78 -14.41 5.66 -5.49
C PRO A 78 -13.59 4.40 -5.77
N SER A 79 -13.71 3.86 -6.99
CA SER A 79 -12.89 2.74 -7.46
C SER A 79 -11.40 3.10 -7.59
N GLU A 80 -11.13 4.39 -7.82
CA GLU A 80 -9.78 4.94 -7.88
C GLU A 80 -9.51 5.76 -6.62
N LEU A 81 -8.67 5.24 -5.76
CA LEU A 81 -8.30 5.84 -4.48
C LEU A 81 -7.18 6.88 -4.64
N VAL A 82 -6.58 6.98 -5.83
CA VAL A 82 -5.42 7.83 -6.12
C VAL A 82 -5.69 8.69 -7.35
N ASP A 83 -5.29 9.97 -7.27
CA ASP A 83 -5.30 10.87 -8.42
C ASP A 83 -4.27 10.43 -9.47
N GLU A 84 -4.64 10.49 -10.75
CA GLU A 84 -3.71 10.23 -11.86
C GLU A 84 -2.46 11.13 -11.82
N ASN A 85 -2.58 12.35 -11.28
CA ASN A 85 -1.43 13.24 -11.12
C ASN A 85 -0.42 12.71 -10.09
N LEU A 86 -0.87 12.06 -9.02
CA LEU A 86 0.05 11.40 -8.09
C LEU A 86 0.76 10.21 -8.77
N ARG A 87 0.08 9.52 -9.68
CA ARG A 87 0.71 8.48 -10.52
C ARG A 87 1.71 9.04 -11.50
N THR A 88 1.56 10.27 -11.99
CA THR A 88 2.55 10.93 -12.87
C THR A 88 3.82 11.34 -12.12
N ASP A 89 3.73 11.62 -10.82
CA ASP A 89 4.91 11.83 -9.97
C ASP A 89 5.77 10.56 -9.85
N ILE A 90 5.20 9.39 -10.13
CA ILE A 90 5.95 8.13 -10.30
C ILE A 90 6.95 8.21 -11.46
N GLY A 91 6.70 8.99 -12.48
CA GLY A 91 7.68 9.28 -13.53
C GLY A 91 9.01 9.80 -12.96
N TRP A 92 8.96 10.55 -11.87
CA TRP A 92 10.15 11.00 -11.15
C TRP A 92 10.88 9.88 -10.43
N ILE A 93 10.15 8.92 -9.85
CA ILE A 93 10.74 7.73 -9.23
C ILE A 93 11.46 6.90 -10.29
N ARG A 94 10.83 6.68 -11.45
CA ARG A 94 11.47 6.02 -12.59
C ARG A 94 12.76 6.73 -12.99
N HIS A 95 12.69 8.05 -13.15
CA HIS A 95 13.86 8.83 -13.57
C HIS A 95 14.98 8.77 -12.52
N LEU A 96 14.64 8.88 -11.25
CA LEU A 96 15.57 8.70 -10.14
C LEU A 96 16.22 7.32 -10.18
N THR A 97 15.42 6.27 -10.40
CA THR A 97 15.90 4.90 -10.33
C THR A 97 16.71 4.48 -11.55
N LEU A 98 16.31 4.89 -12.74
CA LEU A 98 17.06 4.59 -13.98
C LEU A 98 18.46 5.22 -13.99
N SER A 99 18.66 6.28 -13.21
CA SER A 99 19.97 6.94 -13.07
C SER A 99 20.90 6.29 -12.03
N LEU A 100 20.42 5.27 -11.29
CA LEU A 100 21.12 4.70 -10.14
C LEU A 100 21.57 3.26 -10.40
N GLU A 101 22.88 2.98 -10.28
CA GLU A 101 23.43 1.61 -10.38
C GLU A 101 22.89 0.66 -9.29
N ASN A 102 22.55 1.19 -8.09
CA ASN A 102 22.05 0.42 -6.94
C ASN A 102 20.54 0.56 -6.74
N ALA A 103 19.81 1.00 -7.77
CA ALA A 103 18.38 1.22 -7.69
C ALA A 103 17.62 -0.03 -7.24
N LYS A 104 18.03 -1.20 -7.74
CA LYS A 104 17.41 -2.48 -7.39
C LYS A 104 17.54 -2.82 -5.91
N GLU A 105 18.70 -2.60 -5.30
CA GLU A 105 18.90 -2.86 -3.86
C GLU A 105 18.00 -1.98 -2.99
N MET A 106 17.84 -0.72 -3.38
CA MET A 106 16.96 0.22 -2.65
C MET A 106 15.49 -0.13 -2.82
N GLN A 107 15.10 -0.60 -4.01
CA GLN A 107 13.73 -1.06 -4.26
C GLN A 107 13.45 -2.38 -3.53
N ASP A 108 14.38 -3.32 -3.54
CA ASP A 108 14.28 -4.55 -2.75
C ASP A 108 14.10 -4.19 -1.26
N ALA A 109 14.88 -3.25 -0.71
CA ALA A 109 14.77 -2.82 0.68
C ALA A 109 13.38 -2.23 1.01
N LEU A 110 12.82 -1.41 0.13
CA LEU A 110 11.49 -0.82 0.35
C LEU A 110 10.36 -1.82 0.16
N VAL A 111 10.44 -2.69 -0.87
CA VAL A 111 9.33 -3.57 -1.22
C VAL A 111 9.36 -4.87 -0.42
N ILE A 112 10.55 -5.42 -0.16
CA ILE A 112 10.71 -6.68 0.56
C ILE A 112 10.82 -6.45 2.06
N ASP A 113 11.76 -5.57 2.49
CA ASP A 113 12.07 -5.35 3.91
C ASP A 113 11.22 -4.25 4.55
N ASP A 114 10.49 -3.46 3.73
CA ASP A 114 9.70 -2.31 4.16
C ASP A 114 10.51 -1.25 4.91
N GLU A 115 11.81 -1.18 4.66
CA GLU A 115 12.71 -0.23 5.30
C GLU A 115 13.80 0.27 4.35
N LEU A 116 14.08 1.57 4.41
CA LEU A 116 15.20 2.19 3.71
C LEU A 116 16.08 2.96 4.69
N SER A 117 17.37 2.68 4.69
CA SER A 117 18.34 3.40 5.53
C SER A 117 18.60 4.80 4.97
N TYR A 118 18.70 5.79 5.86
CA TYR A 118 19.06 7.15 5.50
C TYR A 118 19.96 7.80 6.55
N ASN A 119 20.55 8.93 6.20
CA ASN A 119 21.36 9.72 7.11
C ASN A 119 20.62 11.01 7.48
N VAL A 120 20.37 11.23 8.77
CA VAL A 120 19.64 12.41 9.29
C VAL A 120 20.26 13.73 8.83
N SER A 121 21.59 13.79 8.73
CA SER A 121 22.27 15.01 8.26
C SER A 121 21.91 15.41 6.84
N ASP A 122 21.47 14.45 6.03
CA ASP A 122 21.11 14.70 4.63
C ASP A 122 19.73 15.35 4.49
N LEU A 123 18.82 15.13 5.46
CA LEU A 123 17.52 15.82 5.50
C LEU A 123 17.66 17.32 5.75
N SER A 124 18.59 17.74 6.60
CA SER A 124 18.64 19.12 7.09
C SER A 124 19.66 20.00 6.38
N SER A 125 20.81 19.44 5.97
CA SER A 125 21.96 20.25 5.55
C SER A 125 22.37 20.06 4.09
N LYS A 126 22.00 18.94 3.46
CA LYS A 126 22.48 18.58 2.12
C LYS A 126 21.44 18.65 1.03
N PHE A 127 20.16 18.65 1.39
CA PHE A 127 19.12 18.69 0.38
C PHE A 127 19.10 20.05 -0.33
N ASN A 128 19.27 20.02 -1.63
CA ASN A 128 18.97 21.15 -2.48
C ASN A 128 18.43 20.63 -3.83
N LYS A 129 17.67 21.45 -4.53
CA LYS A 129 17.00 21.09 -5.78
C LYS A 129 17.97 20.55 -6.85
N ARG A 130 19.25 20.93 -6.84
CA ARG A 130 20.25 20.43 -7.81
C ARG A 130 20.73 19.03 -7.52
N LYS A 131 20.62 18.60 -6.26
CA LYS A 131 21.05 17.27 -5.80
C LYS A 131 19.90 16.26 -5.73
N PHE A 132 18.68 16.69 -6.09
CA PHE A 132 17.48 15.85 -5.99
C PHE A 132 17.64 14.48 -6.68
N PHE A 133 18.42 14.41 -7.74
CA PHE A 133 18.72 13.19 -8.49
C PHE A 133 20.06 12.53 -8.12
N ASP A 134 20.71 12.98 -7.04
CA ASP A 134 21.98 12.41 -6.59
C ASP A 134 21.72 11.10 -5.84
N LYS A 135 22.46 10.05 -6.21
CA LYS A 135 22.45 8.75 -5.54
C LYS A 135 22.57 8.82 -4.03
N SER A 136 23.47 9.68 -3.55
CA SER A 136 23.84 9.77 -2.13
C SER A 136 22.69 10.26 -1.26
N ILE A 137 21.67 10.92 -1.84
CA ILE A 137 20.51 11.46 -1.13
C ILE A 137 19.18 10.89 -1.62
N TYR A 138 19.21 9.80 -2.39
CA TYR A 138 18.00 9.16 -2.91
C TYR A 138 16.90 8.93 -1.86
N PRO A 139 17.18 8.39 -0.66
CA PRO A 139 16.17 8.25 0.39
C PRO A 139 15.51 9.57 0.77
N VAL A 140 16.30 10.64 0.84
CA VAL A 140 15.83 12.00 1.15
C VAL A 140 14.96 12.54 0.01
N SER A 141 15.32 12.26 -1.23
CA SER A 141 14.51 12.66 -2.39
C SER A 141 13.15 11.96 -2.38
N LEU A 142 13.09 10.68 -2.05
CA LEU A 142 11.83 9.94 -1.88
C LEU A 142 10.96 10.52 -0.76
N PHE A 143 11.59 10.92 0.35
CA PHE A 143 10.88 11.56 1.45
C PHE A 143 10.25 12.89 1.01
N TYR A 144 10.98 13.75 0.31
CA TYR A 144 10.45 15.01 -0.19
C TYR A 144 9.40 14.87 -1.29
N LEU A 145 9.40 13.74 -2.01
CA LEU A 145 8.31 13.37 -2.93
C LEU A 145 7.07 12.79 -2.23
N GLY A 146 7.11 12.61 -0.91
CA GLY A 146 6.03 11.97 -0.17
C GLY A 146 5.90 10.46 -0.41
N MET A 147 6.97 9.83 -0.89
CA MET A 147 6.99 8.38 -1.17
C MET A 147 7.45 7.55 0.02
N THR A 148 8.19 8.18 0.94
CA THR A 148 8.59 7.56 2.20
C THR A 148 8.27 8.47 3.37
N THR A 149 8.24 7.90 4.57
CA THR A 149 8.04 8.60 5.84
C THR A 149 9.08 8.16 6.86
N LEU A 150 9.28 8.96 7.91
CA LEU A 150 10.25 8.66 8.95
C LEU A 150 9.69 7.63 9.94
N ARG A 151 10.36 6.48 10.07
CA ARG A 151 10.10 5.50 11.12
C ARG A 151 11.00 5.74 12.35
N SER A 152 12.23 6.12 12.10
CA SER A 152 13.24 6.45 13.13
C SER A 152 14.27 7.43 12.57
N ASN A 153 15.26 7.80 13.38
CA ASN A 153 16.38 8.65 12.94
C ASN A 153 17.30 8.01 11.88
N TYR A 154 17.08 6.74 11.54
CA TYR A 154 17.92 5.99 10.59
C TYR A 154 17.12 5.22 9.54
N ARG A 155 15.80 5.16 9.68
CA ARG A 155 14.93 4.35 8.83
C ARG A 155 13.74 5.14 8.31
N MET A 156 13.49 4.98 7.03
CA MET A 156 12.28 5.40 6.33
C MET A 156 11.49 4.17 5.89
N VAL A 157 10.18 4.30 5.81
CA VAL A 157 9.23 3.25 5.38
C VAL A 157 8.22 3.82 4.40
N LEU A 158 7.48 2.95 3.73
CA LEU A 158 6.31 3.37 2.94
C LEU A 158 5.17 3.78 3.87
N PRO A 159 4.55 4.96 3.69
CA PRO A 159 3.60 5.49 4.67
C PRO A 159 2.28 4.71 4.75
N ASN A 160 1.74 4.24 3.63
CA ASN A 160 0.39 3.68 3.55
C ASN A 160 0.20 2.76 2.33
N LEU A 161 -0.99 2.16 2.22
CA LEU A 161 -1.32 1.21 1.16
C LEU A 161 -1.28 1.83 -0.24
N THR A 162 -1.69 3.08 -0.37
CA THR A 162 -1.63 3.80 -1.64
C THR A 162 -0.21 3.87 -2.17
N ILE A 163 0.73 4.27 -1.35
CA ILE A 163 2.14 4.37 -1.74
C ILE A 163 2.75 2.98 -1.94
N ARG A 164 2.36 1.99 -1.14
CA ARG A 164 2.79 0.59 -1.33
C ARG A 164 2.36 0.05 -2.68
N SER A 165 1.10 0.26 -3.08
CA SER A 165 0.59 -0.16 -4.39
C SER A 165 1.39 0.47 -5.53
N ILE A 166 1.68 1.76 -5.43
CA ILE A 166 2.49 2.49 -6.40
C ILE A 166 3.91 1.90 -6.51
N TYR A 167 4.55 1.63 -5.37
CA TYR A 167 5.89 1.04 -5.37
C TYR A 167 5.90 -0.38 -5.90
N MET A 168 4.87 -1.17 -5.60
CA MET A 168 4.75 -2.53 -6.11
C MET A 168 4.56 -2.54 -7.63
N ASP A 169 3.75 -1.65 -8.17
CA ASP A 169 3.58 -1.47 -9.62
C ASP A 169 4.92 -1.17 -10.30
N TYR A 170 5.69 -0.25 -9.69
CA TYR A 170 7.00 0.10 -10.18
C TYR A 170 8.02 -1.05 -10.07
N TYR A 171 7.99 -1.79 -8.96
CA TYR A 171 8.82 -2.98 -8.74
C TYR A 171 8.52 -4.07 -9.79
N ASN A 172 7.25 -4.28 -10.10
CA ASN A 172 6.79 -5.17 -11.15
C ASN A 172 7.39 -4.79 -12.50
N GLU A 173 7.31 -3.50 -12.85
CA GLU A 173 7.87 -3.00 -14.09
C GLU A 173 9.40 -3.23 -14.19
N MET A 174 10.14 -2.94 -13.12
CA MET A 174 11.60 -3.17 -13.07
C MET A 174 11.99 -4.64 -13.22
N ASN A 175 11.17 -5.54 -12.72
CA ASN A 175 11.40 -6.99 -12.84
C ASN A 175 10.75 -7.59 -14.08
N HIS A 176 10.22 -6.76 -15.00
CA HIS A 176 9.56 -7.18 -16.24
C HIS A 176 8.37 -8.11 -16.01
N ILE A 177 7.68 -7.93 -14.88
CA ILE A 177 6.45 -8.67 -14.57
C ILE A 177 5.33 -8.13 -15.47
N GLU A 178 4.82 -8.98 -16.31
CA GLU A 178 3.77 -8.59 -17.25
C GLU A 178 2.43 -8.39 -16.53
N GLY A 179 1.92 -7.17 -16.60
CA GLY A 179 0.56 -6.83 -16.19
C GLY A 179 -0.51 -7.26 -17.20
N ASN A 180 -0.30 -8.38 -17.92
CA ASN A 180 -1.22 -8.84 -18.93
C ASN A 180 -2.57 -9.26 -18.31
N ALA A 181 -3.58 -8.44 -18.54
CA ALA A 181 -4.93 -8.66 -18.03
C ALA A 181 -5.49 -10.06 -18.37
N GLN A 182 -5.13 -10.64 -19.50
CA GLN A 182 -5.58 -11.98 -19.91
C GLN A 182 -5.15 -13.09 -18.94
N ARG A 183 -4.08 -12.88 -18.17
CA ARG A 183 -3.63 -13.86 -17.17
C ARG A 183 -4.43 -13.81 -15.87
N TYR A 184 -5.03 -12.66 -15.57
CA TYR A 184 -5.63 -12.39 -14.26
C TYR A 184 -7.14 -12.24 -14.34
N VAL A 185 -7.65 -11.42 -15.26
CA VAL A 185 -9.07 -11.06 -15.34
C VAL A 185 -10.01 -12.25 -15.26
N PRO A 186 -9.82 -13.37 -16.01
CA PRO A 186 -10.75 -14.50 -15.94
C PRO A 186 -10.89 -15.13 -14.56
N THR A 187 -9.81 -15.12 -13.76
CA THR A 187 -9.84 -15.66 -12.39
C THR A 187 -10.55 -14.69 -11.44
N TYR A 188 -10.30 -13.40 -11.60
CA TYR A 188 -10.93 -12.37 -10.77
C TYR A 188 -12.40 -12.18 -11.09
N GLU A 189 -12.81 -12.26 -12.35
CA GLU A 189 -14.22 -12.31 -12.75
C GLU A 189 -14.94 -13.52 -12.14
N ARG A 190 -14.36 -14.71 -12.27
CA ARG A 190 -14.89 -15.91 -11.64
C ARG A 190 -15.03 -15.77 -10.12
N PHE A 191 -14.02 -15.15 -9.46
CA PHE A 191 -14.11 -14.88 -8.03
C PHE A 191 -15.31 -13.99 -7.69
N THR A 192 -15.61 -12.97 -8.49
CA THR A 192 -16.76 -12.10 -8.23
C THR A 192 -18.11 -12.84 -8.34
N GLU A 193 -18.17 -13.93 -9.11
CA GLU A 193 -19.35 -14.77 -9.27
C GLU A 193 -19.44 -15.89 -8.22
N GLU A 194 -18.35 -16.67 -8.08
CA GLU A 194 -18.33 -17.91 -7.27
C GLU A 194 -17.93 -17.68 -5.81
N ARG A 195 -17.30 -16.57 -5.47
CA ARG A 195 -16.79 -16.23 -4.12
C ARG A 195 -15.78 -17.25 -3.56
N ARG A 196 -15.08 -17.97 -4.41
CA ARG A 196 -14.07 -18.96 -4.01
C ARG A 196 -12.69 -18.32 -4.01
N PHE A 197 -12.03 -18.35 -2.84
CA PHE A 197 -10.74 -17.68 -2.63
C PHE A 197 -9.56 -18.47 -3.19
N GLU A 198 -9.62 -19.81 -3.18
CA GLU A 198 -8.52 -20.68 -3.59
C GLU A 198 -8.01 -20.39 -5.02
N PRO A 199 -8.89 -20.17 -6.03
CA PRO A 199 -8.42 -19.84 -7.38
C PRO A 199 -7.64 -18.53 -7.46
N LEU A 200 -7.93 -17.53 -6.61
CA LEU A 200 -7.14 -16.29 -6.55
C LEU A 200 -5.73 -16.58 -6.07
N VAL A 201 -5.61 -17.34 -4.99
CA VAL A 201 -4.31 -17.74 -4.42
C VAL A 201 -3.50 -18.55 -5.43
N GLN A 202 -4.14 -19.53 -6.09
CA GLN A 202 -3.48 -20.34 -7.11
C GLN A 202 -3.00 -19.49 -8.28
N ASN A 203 -3.83 -18.60 -8.81
CA ASN A 203 -3.47 -17.68 -9.90
C ASN A 203 -2.30 -16.77 -9.50
N TYR A 204 -2.30 -16.26 -8.26
CA TYR A 204 -1.21 -15.47 -7.73
C TYR A 204 0.12 -16.23 -7.76
N PHE A 205 0.16 -17.45 -7.26
CA PHE A 205 1.38 -18.27 -7.27
C PHE A 205 1.83 -18.66 -8.67
N GLU A 206 0.91 -19.10 -9.52
CA GLU A 206 1.25 -19.61 -10.85
C GLU A 206 1.51 -18.49 -11.86
N GLN A 207 0.68 -17.46 -11.88
CA GLN A 207 0.70 -16.45 -12.93
C GLN A 207 1.50 -15.21 -12.54
N TYR A 208 1.55 -14.85 -11.25
CA TYR A 208 2.27 -13.68 -10.79
C TYR A 208 3.67 -14.06 -10.29
N LEU A 209 3.77 -14.84 -9.21
CA LEU A 209 5.07 -15.22 -8.66
C LEU A 209 5.91 -16.05 -9.64
N GLY A 210 5.28 -16.88 -10.46
CA GLY A 210 5.97 -17.68 -11.48
C GLY A 210 6.74 -16.86 -12.53
N GLN A 211 6.52 -15.55 -12.63
CA GLN A 211 7.26 -14.67 -13.53
C GLN A 211 8.59 -14.18 -12.95
N PHE A 212 8.74 -14.22 -11.63
CA PHE A 212 9.97 -13.75 -10.99
C PHE A 212 11.13 -14.73 -11.21
N PRO A 213 12.34 -14.22 -11.45
CA PRO A 213 13.53 -15.06 -11.55
C PRO A 213 13.85 -15.71 -10.20
N ALA A 214 14.47 -16.89 -10.26
CA ALA A 214 14.76 -17.72 -9.07
C ALA A 214 15.49 -16.95 -7.95
N GLN A 215 16.37 -16.01 -8.30
CA GLN A 215 17.13 -15.21 -7.33
C GLN A 215 16.28 -14.28 -6.47
N VAL A 216 15.06 -13.96 -6.91
CA VAL A 216 14.12 -13.14 -6.11
C VAL A 216 13.58 -13.96 -4.96
N PHE A 217 13.35 -15.28 -5.15
CA PHE A 217 12.83 -16.17 -4.11
C PHE A 217 13.78 -16.35 -2.92
N ASP A 218 15.08 -16.08 -3.10
CA ASP A 218 16.03 -16.08 -1.99
C ASP A 218 15.86 -14.88 -1.05
N LYS A 219 15.23 -13.81 -1.53
CA LYS A 219 15.09 -12.53 -0.83
C LYS A 219 13.69 -12.28 -0.31
N ILE A 220 12.65 -12.77 -1.00
CA ILE A 220 11.24 -12.50 -0.61
C ILE A 220 10.92 -13.06 0.77
N ASN A 221 9.97 -12.41 1.41
CA ASN A 221 9.49 -12.73 2.75
C ASN A 221 7.96 -12.58 2.82
N GLU A 222 7.37 -12.77 3.98
CA GLU A 222 5.93 -12.63 4.19
C GLU A 222 5.42 -11.24 3.80
N ASN A 223 6.18 -10.19 4.07
CA ASN A 223 5.81 -8.82 3.71
C ASN A 223 5.67 -8.63 2.20
N PHE A 224 6.63 -9.16 1.42
CA PHE A 224 6.55 -9.13 -0.04
C PHE A 224 5.30 -9.85 -0.56
N ILE A 225 5.04 -11.07 -0.08
CA ILE A 225 3.87 -11.87 -0.48
C ILE A 225 2.58 -11.10 -0.20
N ARG A 226 2.45 -10.57 1.00
CA ARG A 226 1.31 -9.80 1.46
C ARG A 226 1.07 -8.55 0.62
N CYS A 227 2.10 -7.74 0.41
CA CYS A 227 2.00 -6.50 -0.34
C CYS A 227 1.72 -6.73 -1.84
N SER A 228 2.34 -7.73 -2.46
CA SER A 228 2.12 -8.04 -3.87
C SER A 228 0.77 -8.72 -4.13
N PHE A 229 0.31 -9.55 -3.21
CA PHE A 229 -1.05 -10.10 -3.28
C PHE A 229 -2.12 -9.01 -3.10
N PHE A 230 -1.90 -8.10 -2.14
CA PHE A 230 -2.74 -6.91 -1.96
C PHE A 230 -2.81 -6.07 -3.24
N GLU A 231 -1.67 -5.75 -3.83
CA GLU A 231 -1.62 -4.93 -5.05
C GLU A 231 -2.43 -5.59 -6.18
N LEU A 232 -2.23 -6.89 -6.40
CA LEU A 232 -2.92 -7.63 -7.44
C LEU A 232 -4.45 -7.69 -7.19
N CYS A 233 -4.87 -7.95 -5.95
CA CYS A 233 -6.29 -7.94 -5.57
C CYS A 233 -6.90 -6.54 -5.72
N SER A 234 -6.21 -5.50 -5.27
CA SER A 234 -6.71 -4.12 -5.35
C SER A 234 -6.88 -3.66 -6.80
N ARG A 235 -6.03 -4.10 -7.70
CA ARG A 235 -6.09 -3.78 -9.13
C ARG A 235 -7.39 -4.28 -9.79
N TYR A 236 -7.87 -5.46 -9.42
CA TYR A 236 -9.01 -6.10 -10.07
C TYR A 236 -10.30 -6.09 -9.25
N LEU A 237 -10.23 -5.90 -7.94
CA LEU A 237 -11.38 -6.03 -7.04
C LEU A 237 -11.73 -4.75 -6.28
N SER A 238 -11.06 -3.62 -6.54
CA SER A 238 -11.31 -2.34 -5.84
C SER A 238 -12.73 -1.77 -6.04
N SER A 239 -13.46 -2.23 -7.04
CA SER A 239 -14.88 -1.89 -7.21
C SER A 239 -15.82 -2.71 -6.31
N CYS A 240 -15.32 -3.80 -5.73
CA CYS A 240 -16.09 -4.78 -4.96
C CYS A 240 -15.69 -4.78 -3.48
N TYR A 241 -14.41 -4.58 -3.20
CA TYR A 241 -13.80 -4.72 -1.87
C TYR A 241 -12.89 -3.55 -1.53
N THR A 242 -12.84 -3.24 -0.25
CA THR A 242 -11.74 -2.48 0.37
C THR A 242 -10.72 -3.45 0.97
N PHE A 243 -9.50 -2.97 1.17
CA PHE A 243 -8.39 -3.82 1.61
C PHE A 243 -7.67 -3.23 2.81
N ALA A 244 -7.15 -4.11 3.65
CA ALA A 244 -6.24 -3.78 4.72
C ALA A 244 -5.14 -4.83 4.83
N ILE A 245 -3.95 -4.41 5.27
CA ILE A 245 -2.85 -5.31 5.61
C ILE A 245 -2.34 -4.97 7.00
N GLU A 246 -1.84 -5.98 7.72
CA GLU A 246 -1.28 -5.83 9.07
C GLU A 246 -2.22 -5.15 10.09
N GLN A 247 -3.50 -5.53 10.09
CA GLN A 247 -4.44 -4.96 11.03
C GLN A 247 -4.36 -5.62 12.41
N ASN A 248 -4.36 -4.79 13.46
CA ASN A 248 -4.49 -5.25 14.84
C ASN A 248 -5.97 -5.17 15.23
N ASN A 249 -6.58 -6.32 15.37
CA ASN A 249 -7.97 -6.48 15.79
C ASN A 249 -8.05 -6.96 17.24
N SER A 250 -9.23 -6.86 17.87
CA SER A 250 -9.45 -7.38 19.22
C SER A 250 -9.18 -8.88 19.36
N ALA A 251 -9.27 -9.65 18.27
CA ALA A 251 -9.03 -11.09 18.21
C ALA A 251 -7.58 -11.46 17.83
N GLY A 252 -6.73 -10.50 17.48
CA GLY A 252 -5.36 -10.74 17.05
C GLY A 252 -4.92 -9.82 15.91
N ARG A 253 -3.83 -10.19 15.24
CA ARG A 253 -3.30 -9.51 14.07
C ARG A 253 -3.67 -10.31 12.82
N SER A 254 -4.21 -9.64 11.80
CA SER A 254 -4.43 -10.20 10.47
C SER A 254 -3.36 -9.71 9.50
N ASP A 255 -2.95 -10.56 8.57
CA ASP A 255 -1.98 -10.19 7.54
C ASP A 255 -2.64 -9.50 6.35
N PHE A 256 -3.85 -9.92 5.97
CA PHE A 256 -4.58 -9.38 4.83
C PHE A 256 -6.09 -9.50 5.07
N GLU A 257 -6.80 -8.43 4.81
CA GLU A 257 -8.25 -8.34 4.89
C GLU A 257 -8.84 -7.80 3.59
N MET A 258 -9.96 -8.40 3.18
CA MET A 258 -10.84 -7.89 2.13
C MET A 258 -12.22 -7.69 2.75
N THR A 259 -12.74 -6.47 2.67
CA THR A 259 -14.08 -6.13 3.20
C THR A 259 -14.98 -5.68 2.09
N GLY A 260 -16.14 -6.31 1.97
CA GLY A 260 -17.12 -6.01 0.92
C GLY A 260 -17.66 -4.57 1.03
N ILE A 261 -17.62 -3.82 -0.08
CA ILE A 261 -18.03 -2.42 -0.11
C ILE A 261 -19.52 -2.27 0.20
N PRO A 262 -19.93 -1.44 1.17
CA PRO A 262 -21.32 -1.14 1.45
C PRO A 262 -22.08 -0.60 0.23
N GLY A 263 -23.29 -1.14 -0.01
CA GLY A 263 -24.10 -0.77 -1.16
C GLY A 263 -23.80 -1.56 -2.45
N THR A 264 -22.95 -2.57 -2.35
CA THR A 264 -22.69 -3.55 -3.42
C THR A 264 -23.20 -4.93 -3.01
N ASP A 265 -23.27 -5.87 -3.96
CA ASP A 265 -23.60 -7.27 -3.71
C ASP A 265 -22.53 -8.01 -2.88
N TYR A 266 -21.41 -7.33 -2.61
CA TYR A 266 -20.27 -7.84 -1.85
C TYR A 266 -20.32 -7.46 -0.37
N TYR A 267 -21.26 -6.61 0.02
CA TYR A 267 -21.40 -6.19 1.42
C TYR A 267 -21.56 -7.40 2.35
N LYS A 268 -20.75 -7.43 3.42
CA LYS A 268 -20.59 -8.55 4.38
C LYS A 268 -19.93 -9.83 3.82
N ASP A 269 -19.36 -9.78 2.64
CA ASP A 269 -18.45 -10.83 2.17
C ASP A 269 -17.04 -10.46 2.56
N ASP A 270 -16.70 -10.70 3.83
CA ASP A 270 -15.39 -10.35 4.40
C ASP A 270 -14.46 -11.57 4.37
N ARG A 271 -13.21 -11.33 4.00
CA ARG A 271 -12.17 -12.36 3.89
C ARG A 271 -10.95 -11.98 4.69
N LEU A 272 -10.40 -12.95 5.39
CA LEU A 272 -9.15 -12.86 6.13
C LEU A 272 -8.17 -13.89 5.59
N ALA A 273 -6.93 -13.49 5.38
CA ALA A 273 -5.86 -14.40 5.04
C ALA A 273 -4.63 -14.15 5.92
N GLU A 274 -4.00 -15.23 6.35
CA GLU A 274 -2.68 -15.23 6.94
C GLU A 274 -1.69 -15.84 5.96
N PHE A 275 -0.54 -15.21 5.83
CA PHE A 275 0.55 -15.69 5.00
C PHE A 275 1.66 -16.25 5.89
N LYS A 276 2.16 -17.43 5.53
CA LYS A 276 3.33 -18.02 6.17
C LYS A 276 4.37 -18.33 5.12
N TYR A 277 5.52 -17.73 5.26
CA TYR A 277 6.65 -17.98 4.38
C TYR A 277 7.63 -18.93 5.04
N PHE A 278 7.85 -20.08 4.42
CA PHE A 278 8.80 -21.08 4.89
C PHE A 278 9.90 -21.28 3.85
N LYS A 279 11.15 -21.37 4.30
CA LYS A 279 12.23 -21.83 3.42
C LYS A 279 11.99 -23.29 3.04
N ALA A 280 12.45 -23.72 1.87
CA ALA A 280 12.12 -25.02 1.28
C ALA A 280 12.18 -26.21 2.26
N LYS A 281 13.27 -26.34 3.04
CA LYS A 281 13.44 -27.41 4.03
C LYS A 281 12.41 -27.37 5.19
N GLU A 282 11.97 -26.18 5.55
CA GLU A 282 10.99 -25.99 6.61
C GLU A 282 9.58 -26.24 6.06
N ALA A 283 9.31 -25.83 4.82
CA ALA A 283 8.06 -26.12 4.13
C ALA A 283 7.82 -27.62 3.99
N GLU A 284 8.82 -28.41 3.58
CA GLU A 284 8.76 -29.87 3.51
C GLU A 284 8.41 -30.50 4.87
N ARG A 285 9.01 -29.98 5.96
CA ARG A 285 8.72 -30.46 7.33
C ARG A 285 7.30 -30.13 7.76
N MET A 286 6.82 -28.93 7.46
CA MET A 286 5.47 -28.51 7.83
C MET A 286 4.40 -29.28 7.03
N LEU A 287 4.63 -29.49 5.74
CA LEU A 287 3.75 -30.32 4.90
C LEU A 287 3.68 -31.77 5.40
N ALA A 288 4.80 -32.34 5.81
CA ALA A 288 4.83 -33.69 6.41
C ALA A 288 4.08 -33.79 7.74
N LEU A 289 3.96 -32.68 8.51
CA LEU A 289 3.21 -32.61 9.75
C LEU A 289 1.72 -32.36 9.53
N SER A 290 1.33 -31.76 8.43
CA SER A 290 -0.06 -31.41 8.10
C SER A 290 -0.79 -32.50 7.30
N ASP A 291 -0.11 -33.58 6.88
CA ASP A 291 -0.72 -34.74 6.22
C ASP A 291 -1.33 -35.68 7.29
N PRO A 292 -2.64 -35.69 7.49
CA PRO A 292 -3.29 -36.64 8.39
C PRO A 292 -3.33 -38.01 7.67
N ARG A 293 -2.41 -38.89 8.00
CA ARG A 293 -2.53 -40.31 7.67
C ARG A 293 -3.50 -41.00 8.58
#